data_345396da2cf0d2e2fff1202c9d997f80
#
_entry.id   345396da2cf0d2e2fff1202c9d997f80
#
_cell.length_a   1.000
_cell.length_b   1.000
_cell.length_c   1.000
_cell.angle_alpha   90.00
_cell.angle_beta   90.00
_cell.angle_gamma   90.00
#
_symmetry.space_group_name_H-M   'P 1'
#
loop_
_entity.id
_entity.type
_entity.pdbx_description
1 polymer ?
#
loop_
_entity_poly.entity_id
_entity_poly.type
_entity_poly.pdbx_seq_one_letter_code
_entity_poly.pdbx_strand_id
1 'polypeptide(L)'
;MTYLFKHNNPLALILLAALAVIPVFQPWSLPSLSQAQDNSPVFEKLLYFLSWLNPSNGITSQLFACVLIFTESLFLNKVISDHKLMEKAGYIPALSFLLLNAITPNALMPSNIIINVILISIFKLMVVSYKQNRSYNILIVIGFLSGFVASFNTSYLLIYIWASLAILIMRPISLREWALLTVGFIMPFYFLFAGLYLTDQLKFQSIFPAIILNFSMPQLSLLKWISLGCLLILPLLSMIKAGDKLGKMVLQVRKSYLITIVLWLNCILILFLHLNGFHQRAGLLLVPSAIMFAPFFGSFKREYIPNLIIILLIIAALIR
;
A
#
# COMPACT_ATOMS: atom_id res chain seq x y z
N MET A 1 -20.95 10.48 12.36
CA MET A 1 -19.54 10.55 11.93
C MET A 1 -19.38 10.46 10.42
N THR A 2 -19.90 9.44 9.77
CA THR A 2 -19.77 9.27 8.29
C THR A 2 -20.29 10.46 7.48
N TYR A 3 -21.28 11.19 7.96
CA TYR A 3 -21.80 12.39 7.33
C TYR A 3 -20.74 13.48 7.17
N LEU A 4 -19.87 13.68 8.18
CA LEU A 4 -18.80 14.68 8.15
C LEU A 4 -17.75 14.35 7.08
N PHE A 5 -17.47 13.05 6.84
CA PHE A 5 -16.50 12.60 5.85
C PHE A 5 -17.07 12.53 4.42
N LYS A 6 -18.40 12.46 4.26
CA LYS A 6 -19.05 12.50 2.93
C LYS A 6 -19.06 13.90 2.31
N HIS A 7 -19.07 14.94 3.16
CA HIS A 7 -18.97 16.33 2.74
C HIS A 7 -17.54 16.81 2.99
N ASN A 8 -17.00 17.64 2.09
CA ASN A 8 -15.65 18.23 2.24
C ASN A 8 -15.60 19.24 3.40
N ASN A 9 -15.88 18.76 4.61
CA ASN A 9 -15.88 19.60 5.79
C ASN A 9 -14.45 19.68 6.37
N PRO A 10 -13.90 20.87 6.70
CA PRO A 10 -12.59 21.01 7.29
C PRO A 10 -12.44 20.28 8.64
N LEU A 11 -13.53 20.11 9.40
CA LEU A 11 -13.53 19.30 10.63
C LEU A 11 -13.15 17.83 10.38
N ALA A 12 -13.45 17.30 9.19
CA ALA A 12 -13.05 15.94 8.83
C ALA A 12 -11.51 15.79 8.76
N LEU A 13 -10.78 16.83 8.33
CA LEU A 13 -9.30 16.80 8.29
C LEU A 13 -8.72 16.73 9.71
N ILE A 14 -9.29 17.46 10.66
CA ILE A 14 -8.82 17.43 12.07
C ILE A 14 -9.05 16.02 12.65
N LEU A 15 -10.22 15.42 12.40
CA LEU A 15 -10.50 14.06 12.84
C LEU A 15 -9.59 13.03 12.18
N LEU A 16 -9.26 13.18 10.88
CA LEU A 16 -8.29 12.32 10.20
C LEU A 16 -6.89 12.47 10.80
N ALA A 17 -6.46 13.69 11.11
CA ALA A 17 -5.18 13.92 11.78
C ALA A 17 -5.14 13.24 13.16
N ALA A 18 -6.22 13.33 13.94
CA ALA A 18 -6.34 12.62 15.23
C ALA A 18 -6.27 11.09 15.07
N LEU A 19 -6.92 10.53 14.02
CA LEU A 19 -6.85 9.10 13.72
C LEU A 19 -5.44 8.65 13.30
N ALA A 20 -4.69 9.51 12.59
CA ALA A 20 -3.30 9.21 12.20
C ALA A 20 -2.35 9.12 13.41
N VAL A 21 -2.71 9.66 14.57
CA VAL A 21 -1.91 9.58 15.78
C VAL A 21 -2.13 8.27 16.55
N ILE A 22 -3.24 7.55 16.33
CA ILE A 22 -3.54 6.29 17.05
C ILE A 22 -2.38 5.28 17.01
N PRO A 23 -1.71 5.02 15.86
CA PRO A 23 -0.60 4.09 15.79
C PRO A 23 0.61 4.47 16.68
N VAL A 24 0.73 5.73 17.12
CA VAL A 24 1.84 6.17 18.01
C VAL A 24 1.78 5.49 19.37
N PHE A 25 0.57 5.19 19.85
CA PHE A 25 0.38 4.51 21.13
C PHE A 25 0.74 3.02 21.08
N GLN A 26 1.05 2.50 19.90
CA GLN A 26 1.54 1.13 19.75
C GLN A 26 3.06 1.10 20.05
N PRO A 27 3.56 0.07 20.74
CA PRO A 27 4.99 -0.05 21.01
C PRO A 27 5.75 -0.17 19.69
N TRP A 28 6.45 0.89 19.34
CA TRP A 28 7.28 0.95 18.14
C TRP A 28 8.70 0.56 18.48
N SER A 29 9.13 -0.59 18.06
CA SER A 29 10.54 -0.93 17.96
C SER A 29 10.97 -0.73 16.51
N LEU A 30 11.91 0.20 16.25
CA LEU A 30 12.67 0.16 15.02
C LEU A 30 13.22 -1.28 14.90
N PRO A 31 13.09 -1.94 13.73
CA PRO A 31 13.73 -3.22 13.55
C PRO A 31 15.22 -3.01 13.86
N SER A 32 15.72 -3.75 14.84
CA SER A 32 17.15 -3.77 15.08
C SER A 32 17.83 -4.19 13.78
N LEU A 33 18.96 -3.60 13.45
CA LEU A 33 19.75 -3.95 12.26
C LEU A 33 20.02 -5.45 12.16
N SER A 34 19.98 -6.18 13.29
CA SER A 34 20.11 -7.64 13.37
C SER A 34 18.86 -8.40 12.85
N GLN A 35 17.67 -7.79 12.80
CA GLN A 35 16.47 -8.39 12.17
C GLN A 35 16.40 -8.13 10.66
N ALA A 36 17.36 -7.38 10.14
CA ALA A 36 17.50 -7.06 8.72
C ALA A 36 18.13 -8.20 7.88
N GLN A 37 18.22 -9.42 8.41
CA GLN A 37 18.87 -10.56 7.73
C GLN A 37 18.31 -10.90 6.34
N ASP A 38 17.10 -10.44 6.01
CA ASP A 38 16.45 -10.63 4.71
C ASP A 38 16.38 -9.35 3.86
N ASN A 39 17.03 -8.26 4.26
CA ASN A 39 16.87 -6.99 3.58
C ASN A 39 17.95 -6.78 2.50
N SER A 40 17.50 -6.24 1.36
CA SER A 40 18.40 -5.83 0.30
C SER A 40 19.31 -4.65 0.77
N PRO A 41 20.51 -4.48 0.18
CA PRO A 41 21.41 -3.38 0.50
C PRO A 41 20.77 -2.00 0.27
N VAL A 42 19.74 -1.90 -0.56
CA VAL A 42 18.97 -0.67 -0.77
C VAL A 42 18.20 -0.31 0.49
N PHE A 43 17.55 -1.29 1.11
CA PHE A 43 16.76 -1.07 2.32
C PHE A 43 17.67 -0.69 3.50
N GLU A 44 18.82 -1.34 3.64
CA GLU A 44 19.81 -1.00 4.68
C GLU A 44 20.33 0.45 4.53
N LYS A 45 20.72 0.86 3.31
CA LYS A 45 21.14 2.24 3.04
C LYS A 45 20.02 3.26 3.27
N LEU A 46 18.80 2.91 2.92
CA LEU A 46 17.64 3.76 3.14
C LEU A 46 17.28 3.87 4.62
N LEU A 47 17.38 2.78 5.39
CA LEU A 47 17.25 2.81 6.86
C LEU A 47 18.35 3.66 7.49
N TYR A 48 19.59 3.55 7.02
CA TYR A 48 20.70 4.39 7.48
C TYR A 48 20.43 5.87 7.21
N PHE A 49 19.96 6.22 6.02
CA PHE A 49 19.57 7.59 5.67
C PHE A 49 18.40 8.09 6.54
N LEU A 50 17.37 7.25 6.76
CA LEU A 50 16.26 7.59 7.64
C LEU A 50 16.69 7.69 9.11
N SER A 51 17.67 6.89 9.57
CA SER A 51 18.22 6.99 10.92
C SER A 51 18.97 8.30 11.12
N TRP A 52 19.60 8.84 10.07
CA TRP A 52 20.24 10.16 10.12
C TRP A 52 19.21 11.30 10.24
N LEU A 53 18.03 11.17 9.61
CA LEU A 53 16.90 12.10 9.76
C LEU A 53 16.19 11.95 11.11
N ASN A 54 16.52 10.92 11.87
CA ASN A 54 15.85 10.54 13.10
C ASN A 54 16.84 10.48 14.29
N PRO A 55 17.20 11.62 14.89
CA PRO A 55 18.05 11.61 16.07
C PRO A 55 17.33 10.91 17.23
N SER A 56 17.91 9.85 17.75
CA SER A 56 17.81 9.13 19.04
C SER A 56 16.54 9.22 19.93
N ASN A 57 15.59 10.10 19.69
CA ASN A 57 14.35 10.24 20.45
C ASN A 57 13.21 9.52 19.75
N GLY A 58 12.80 8.36 20.27
CA GLY A 58 11.74 7.52 19.70
C GLY A 58 10.41 8.25 19.39
N ILE A 59 10.11 9.36 20.10
CA ILE A 59 8.89 10.15 19.90
C ILE A 59 8.92 10.96 18.61
N THR A 60 10.05 11.54 18.24
CA THR A 60 10.17 12.36 17.01
C THR A 60 9.97 11.52 15.77
N SER A 61 10.49 10.30 15.74
CA SER A 61 10.33 9.38 14.64
C SER A 61 8.88 8.90 14.48
N GLN A 62 8.21 8.66 15.59
CA GLN A 62 6.79 8.29 15.58
C GLN A 62 5.93 9.42 15.04
N LEU A 63 6.16 10.66 15.46
CA LEU A 63 5.45 11.83 14.93
C LEU A 63 5.70 12.01 13.44
N PHE A 64 6.95 11.83 12.99
CA PHE A 64 7.28 11.90 11.57
C PHE A 64 6.54 10.82 10.76
N ALA A 65 6.50 9.58 11.25
CA ALA A 65 5.75 8.50 10.62
C ALA A 65 4.24 8.82 10.55
N CYS A 66 3.66 9.43 11.59
CA CYS A 66 2.25 9.84 11.57
C CYS A 66 1.96 10.90 10.51
N VAL A 67 2.85 11.89 10.36
CA VAL A 67 2.72 12.90 9.31
C VAL A 67 2.80 12.25 7.93
N LEU A 68 3.69 11.29 7.72
CA LEU A 68 3.79 10.55 6.46
C LEU A 68 2.51 9.74 6.17
N ILE A 69 2.00 8.99 7.14
CA ILE A 69 0.77 8.20 6.98
C ILE A 69 -0.43 9.11 6.70
N PHE A 70 -0.51 10.26 7.38
CA PHE A 70 -1.54 11.25 7.10
C PHE A 70 -1.45 11.76 5.67
N THR A 71 -0.24 12.11 5.19
CA THR A 71 -0.04 12.56 3.80
C THR A 71 -0.35 11.46 2.78
N GLU A 72 -0.02 10.19 3.06
CA GLU A 72 -0.41 9.04 2.24
C GLU A 72 -1.93 8.91 2.12
N SER A 73 -2.64 9.03 3.25
CA SER A 73 -4.10 8.95 3.25
C SER A 73 -4.75 10.04 2.40
N LEU A 74 -4.22 11.27 2.48
CA LEU A 74 -4.67 12.39 1.65
C LEU A 74 -4.31 12.20 0.18
N PHE A 75 -3.13 11.64 -0.11
CA PHE A 75 -2.72 11.33 -1.47
C PHE A 75 -3.63 10.28 -2.11
N LEU A 76 -3.95 9.21 -1.37
CA LEU A 76 -4.91 8.20 -1.82
C LEU A 76 -6.29 8.84 -2.07
N ASN A 77 -6.76 9.67 -1.14
CA ASN A 77 -8.02 10.37 -1.28
C ASN A 77 -8.07 11.23 -2.54
N LYS A 78 -7.00 11.99 -2.80
CA LYS A 78 -6.87 12.81 -4.00
C LYS A 78 -6.94 11.96 -5.26
N VAL A 79 -6.22 10.84 -5.33
CA VAL A 79 -6.24 9.94 -6.50
C VAL A 79 -7.65 9.42 -6.78
N ILE A 80 -8.38 9.00 -5.74
CA ILE A 80 -9.74 8.48 -5.89
C ILE A 80 -10.72 9.58 -6.32
N SER A 81 -10.58 10.79 -5.77
CA SER A 81 -11.44 11.94 -6.10
C SER A 81 -11.18 12.47 -7.50
N ASP A 82 -9.92 12.67 -7.90
CA ASP A 82 -9.53 13.21 -9.20
C ASP A 82 -10.00 12.31 -10.35
N HIS A 83 -9.99 10.99 -10.13
CA HIS A 83 -10.43 10.02 -11.13
C HIS A 83 -11.88 9.59 -10.99
N LYS A 84 -12.64 10.21 -10.08
CA LYS A 84 -14.07 9.94 -9.84
C LYS A 84 -14.36 8.45 -9.67
N LEU A 85 -13.48 7.74 -8.94
CA LEU A 85 -13.64 6.30 -8.68
C LEU A 85 -14.84 6.02 -7.75
N MET A 86 -15.29 7.02 -7.02
CA MET A 86 -16.51 6.99 -6.20
C MET A 86 -17.40 8.18 -6.56
N GLU A 87 -18.71 7.99 -6.52
CA GLU A 87 -19.71 9.05 -6.82
C GLU A 87 -19.57 10.26 -5.87
N LYS A 88 -19.40 10.00 -4.58
CA LYS A 88 -19.19 11.00 -3.53
C LYS A 88 -18.04 10.53 -2.65
N ALA A 89 -16.83 10.85 -3.05
CA ALA A 89 -15.64 10.40 -2.32
C ALA A 89 -15.48 11.13 -0.98
N GLY A 90 -15.64 12.45 -0.95
CA GLY A 90 -15.33 13.26 0.23
C GLY A 90 -13.96 12.88 0.79
N TYR A 91 -13.87 12.64 2.10
CA TYR A 91 -12.68 12.12 2.78
C TYR A 91 -12.80 10.64 3.17
N ILE A 92 -13.76 9.90 2.60
CA ILE A 92 -14.00 8.48 2.91
C ILE A 92 -12.80 7.58 2.57
N PRO A 93 -12.11 7.74 1.42
CA PRO A 93 -10.92 6.94 1.14
C PRO A 93 -9.78 7.16 2.14
N ALA A 94 -9.55 8.39 2.57
CA ALA A 94 -8.56 8.69 3.61
C ALA A 94 -8.95 8.05 4.95
N LEU A 95 -10.24 8.12 5.31
CA LEU A 95 -10.75 7.47 6.51
C LEU A 95 -10.54 5.95 6.46
N SER A 96 -10.88 5.29 5.35
CA SER A 96 -10.70 3.85 5.20
C SER A 96 -9.23 3.44 5.32
N PHE A 97 -8.32 4.23 4.74
CA PHE A 97 -6.88 3.99 4.84
C PHE A 97 -6.38 4.10 6.28
N LEU A 98 -6.74 5.18 7.00
CA LEU A 98 -6.30 5.40 8.37
C LEU A 98 -6.87 4.37 9.34
N LEU A 99 -8.14 3.98 9.20
CA LEU A 99 -8.74 2.93 10.03
C LEU A 99 -8.04 1.58 9.85
N LEU A 100 -7.77 1.18 8.60
CA LEU A 100 -7.06 -0.05 8.33
C LEU A 100 -5.60 0.01 8.77
N ASN A 101 -4.94 1.18 8.62
CA ASN A 101 -3.58 1.40 9.12
C ASN A 101 -3.52 1.24 10.65
N ALA A 102 -4.46 1.81 11.39
CA ALA A 102 -4.51 1.72 12.85
C ALA A 102 -4.59 0.29 13.37
N ILE A 103 -5.22 -0.63 12.61
CA ILE A 103 -5.33 -2.05 12.99
C ILE A 103 -4.16 -2.87 12.46
N THR A 104 -3.42 -2.42 11.44
CA THR A 104 -2.38 -3.21 10.79
C THR A 104 -1.14 -3.34 11.66
N PRO A 105 -0.61 -4.57 11.89
CA PRO A 105 0.63 -4.76 12.60
C PRO A 105 1.80 -4.12 11.86
N ASN A 106 2.66 -3.43 12.60
CA ASN A 106 3.86 -2.80 12.07
C ASN A 106 3.62 -1.86 10.87
N ALA A 107 2.45 -1.22 10.80
CA ALA A 107 2.12 -0.26 9.75
C ALA A 107 3.09 0.92 9.69
N LEU A 108 3.66 1.31 10.84
CA LEU A 108 4.65 2.38 10.98
C LEU A 108 6.05 2.02 10.44
N MET A 109 6.27 0.80 9.97
CA MET A 109 7.56 0.42 9.36
C MET A 109 7.88 1.35 8.18
N PRO A 110 9.07 1.97 8.13
CA PRO A 110 9.43 2.91 7.07
C PRO A 110 9.33 2.31 5.66
N SER A 111 9.65 1.01 5.54
CA SER A 111 9.51 0.28 4.28
C SER A 111 8.08 0.25 3.77
N ASN A 112 7.11 -0.02 4.65
CA ASN A 112 5.70 -0.08 4.28
C ASN A 112 5.19 1.29 3.83
N ILE A 113 5.56 2.36 4.54
CA ILE A 113 5.19 3.72 4.19
C ILE A 113 5.67 4.06 2.78
N ILE A 114 6.96 3.85 2.50
CA ILE A 114 7.52 4.16 1.18
C ILE A 114 6.87 3.34 0.07
N ILE A 115 6.69 2.03 0.30
CA ILE A 115 6.09 1.14 -0.69
C ILE A 115 4.63 1.53 -0.94
N ASN A 116 3.87 1.92 0.08
CA ASN A 116 2.49 2.37 -0.08
C ASN A 116 2.38 3.62 -0.95
N VAL A 117 3.23 4.64 -0.73
CA VAL A 117 3.29 5.83 -1.59
C VAL A 117 3.55 5.45 -3.04
N ILE A 118 4.48 4.51 -3.27
CA ILE A 118 4.81 4.04 -4.61
C ILE A 118 3.65 3.27 -5.23
N LEU A 119 2.98 2.38 -4.48
CA LEU A 119 1.81 1.63 -4.96
C LEU A 119 0.65 2.57 -5.33
N ILE A 120 0.38 3.60 -4.52
CA ILE A 120 -0.62 4.63 -4.84
C ILE A 120 -0.23 5.37 -6.12
N SER A 121 1.07 5.68 -6.29
CA SER A 121 1.58 6.37 -7.48
C SER A 121 1.45 5.50 -8.74
N ILE A 122 1.81 4.21 -8.67
CA ILE A 122 1.63 3.25 -9.76
C ILE A 122 0.15 3.15 -10.12
N PHE A 123 -0.73 2.98 -9.13
CA PHE A 123 -2.17 2.91 -9.33
C PHE A 123 -2.71 4.17 -10.04
N LYS A 124 -2.31 5.36 -9.58
CA LYS A 124 -2.65 6.64 -10.24
C LYS A 124 -2.24 6.65 -11.71
N LEU A 125 -0.99 6.29 -12.01
CA LEU A 125 -0.46 6.28 -13.37
C LEU A 125 -1.21 5.29 -14.28
N MET A 126 -1.61 4.12 -13.74
CA MET A 126 -2.42 3.14 -14.45
C MET A 126 -3.79 3.71 -14.82
N VAL A 127 -4.46 4.38 -13.87
CA VAL A 127 -5.77 4.99 -14.12
C VAL A 127 -5.66 6.12 -15.15
N VAL A 128 -4.59 6.92 -15.11
CA VAL A 128 -4.30 7.97 -16.10
C VAL A 128 -4.04 7.37 -17.49
N SER A 129 -3.33 6.24 -17.56
CA SER A 129 -2.96 5.58 -18.84
C SER A 129 -4.17 5.12 -19.66
N TYR A 130 -5.32 4.89 -19.01
CA TYR A 130 -6.56 4.49 -19.67
C TYR A 130 -7.04 5.50 -20.73
N LYS A 131 -6.82 6.81 -20.49
CA LYS A 131 -7.27 7.90 -21.38
C LYS A 131 -6.28 8.25 -22.49
N GLN A 132 -5.03 7.76 -22.41
CA GLN A 132 -3.96 8.17 -23.30
C GLN A 132 -3.62 7.07 -24.30
N ASN A 133 -3.79 7.37 -25.60
CA ASN A 133 -3.48 6.43 -26.68
C ASN A 133 -1.98 6.13 -26.86
N ARG A 134 -1.08 7.04 -26.43
CA ARG A 134 0.39 6.88 -26.49
C ARG A 134 1.02 7.41 -25.21
N SER A 135 1.13 6.56 -24.21
CA SER A 135 1.68 6.93 -22.88
C SER A 135 3.02 6.25 -22.61
N TYR A 136 3.97 6.32 -23.55
CA TYR A 136 5.28 5.67 -23.42
C TYR A 136 6.00 6.07 -22.14
N ASN A 137 6.00 7.37 -21.81
CA ASN A 137 6.62 7.89 -20.60
C ASN A 137 5.99 7.32 -19.33
N ILE A 138 4.65 7.18 -19.31
CA ILE A 138 3.94 6.62 -18.15
C ILE A 138 4.33 5.15 -17.94
N LEU A 139 4.48 4.36 -19.01
CA LEU A 139 4.87 2.95 -18.91
C LEU A 139 6.28 2.77 -18.34
N ILE A 140 7.23 3.60 -18.79
CA ILE A 140 8.60 3.58 -18.26
C ILE A 140 8.58 3.92 -16.76
N VAL A 141 7.81 4.93 -16.36
CA VAL A 141 7.70 5.32 -14.94
C VAL A 141 7.04 4.23 -14.10
N ILE A 142 5.97 3.58 -14.60
CA ILE A 142 5.35 2.42 -13.91
C ILE A 142 6.37 1.29 -13.75
N GLY A 143 7.11 0.98 -14.83
CA GLY A 143 8.20 -0.01 -14.79
C GLY A 143 9.25 0.36 -13.74
N PHE A 144 9.76 1.59 -13.78
CA PHE A 144 10.76 2.09 -12.84
C PHE A 144 10.29 2.00 -11.38
N LEU A 145 9.08 2.45 -11.07
CA LEU A 145 8.52 2.38 -9.73
C LEU A 145 8.33 0.93 -9.25
N SER A 146 7.87 0.03 -10.13
CA SER A 146 7.72 -1.38 -9.78
C SER A 146 9.09 -2.07 -9.57
N GLY A 147 10.10 -1.74 -10.36
CA GLY A 147 11.47 -2.22 -10.17
C GLY A 147 12.11 -1.66 -8.89
N PHE A 148 11.83 -0.40 -8.55
CA PHE A 148 12.31 0.20 -7.31
C PHE A 148 11.72 -0.51 -6.08
N VAL A 149 10.42 -0.82 -6.06
CA VAL A 149 9.82 -1.63 -4.99
C VAL A 149 10.42 -3.03 -4.95
N ALA A 150 10.64 -3.67 -6.09
CA ALA A 150 11.25 -4.99 -6.17
C ALA A 150 12.68 -5.02 -5.64
N SER A 151 13.42 -3.89 -5.66
CA SER A 151 14.76 -3.79 -5.11
C SER A 151 14.82 -3.85 -3.57
N PHE A 152 13.68 -3.63 -2.87
CA PHE A 152 13.61 -3.78 -1.41
C PHE A 152 13.56 -5.24 -0.96
N ASN A 153 12.90 -6.09 -1.73
CA ASN A 153 12.82 -7.52 -1.43
C ASN A 153 12.49 -8.30 -2.71
N THR A 154 13.09 -9.47 -2.89
CA THR A 154 12.90 -10.32 -4.07
C THR A 154 11.44 -10.73 -4.29
N SER A 155 10.66 -10.92 -3.23
CA SER A 155 9.23 -11.26 -3.35
C SER A 155 8.39 -10.14 -4.01
N TYR A 156 8.87 -8.91 -3.95
CA TYR A 156 8.19 -7.77 -4.57
C TYR A 156 8.35 -7.73 -6.10
N LEU A 157 9.12 -8.65 -6.70
CA LEU A 157 9.09 -8.91 -8.15
C LEU A 157 7.67 -9.20 -8.64
N LEU A 158 6.81 -9.76 -7.79
CA LEU A 158 5.40 -9.99 -8.11
C LEU A 158 4.63 -8.69 -8.40
N ILE A 159 5.08 -7.54 -7.88
CA ILE A 159 4.47 -6.23 -8.17
C ILE A 159 4.64 -5.86 -9.66
N TYR A 160 5.75 -6.27 -10.28
CA TYR A 160 5.91 -6.10 -11.73
C TYR A 160 4.91 -6.96 -12.52
N ILE A 161 4.66 -8.20 -12.06
CA ILE A 161 3.64 -9.07 -12.68
C ILE A 161 2.26 -8.42 -12.55
N TRP A 162 1.93 -7.90 -11.37
CA TRP A 162 0.70 -7.14 -11.20
C TRP A 162 0.65 -5.91 -12.12
N ALA A 163 1.72 -5.14 -12.22
CA ALA A 163 1.78 -3.95 -13.05
C ALA A 163 1.54 -4.30 -14.53
N SER A 164 2.13 -5.38 -15.03
CA SER A 164 1.93 -5.85 -16.40
C SER A 164 0.48 -6.30 -16.67
N LEU A 165 -0.12 -7.07 -15.76
CA LEU A 165 -1.52 -7.50 -15.85
C LEU A 165 -2.48 -6.31 -15.76
N ALA A 166 -2.21 -5.35 -14.87
CA ALA A 166 -3.04 -4.18 -14.68
C ALA A 166 -3.12 -3.31 -15.95
N ILE A 167 -2.00 -3.13 -16.65
CA ILE A 167 -2.00 -2.39 -17.91
C ILE A 167 -2.77 -3.16 -19.00
N LEU A 168 -2.64 -4.50 -19.08
CA LEU A 168 -3.43 -5.33 -19.99
C LEU A 168 -4.94 -5.20 -19.75
N ILE A 169 -5.37 -5.13 -18.50
CA ILE A 169 -6.77 -4.90 -18.13
C ILE A 169 -7.23 -3.51 -18.57
N MET A 170 -6.39 -2.50 -18.38
CA MET A 170 -6.76 -1.13 -18.73
C MET A 170 -6.89 -0.91 -20.21
N ARG A 171 -5.94 -1.40 -21.01
CA ARG A 171 -5.91 -1.22 -22.46
C ARG A 171 -5.12 -2.32 -23.17
N PRO A 172 -5.41 -2.57 -24.46
CA PRO A 172 -4.55 -3.45 -25.26
C PRO A 172 -3.15 -2.84 -25.36
N ILE A 173 -2.12 -3.67 -25.20
CA ILE A 173 -0.73 -3.27 -25.21
C ILE A 173 -0.05 -3.82 -26.45
N SER A 174 0.81 -3.00 -27.09
CA SER A 174 1.73 -3.43 -28.15
C SER A 174 3.03 -4.02 -27.55
N LEU A 175 3.73 -4.87 -28.31
CA LEU A 175 5.04 -5.42 -27.91
C LEU A 175 6.05 -4.32 -27.55
N ARG A 176 6.01 -3.18 -28.25
CA ARG A 176 6.85 -2.03 -27.98
C ARG A 176 6.59 -1.43 -26.60
N GLU A 177 5.34 -1.32 -26.20
CA GLU A 177 4.95 -0.80 -24.90
C GLU A 177 5.36 -1.73 -23.76
N TRP A 178 5.27 -3.03 -24.03
CA TRP A 178 5.74 -4.06 -23.08
C TRP A 178 7.26 -3.98 -22.87
N ALA A 179 8.03 -3.78 -23.97
CA ALA A 179 9.46 -3.59 -23.88
C ALA A 179 9.82 -2.33 -23.05
N LEU A 180 9.08 -1.22 -23.19
CA LEU A 180 9.30 -0.01 -22.41
C LEU A 180 9.03 -0.20 -20.91
N LEU A 181 7.98 -0.98 -20.57
CA LEU A 181 7.70 -1.35 -19.18
C LEU A 181 8.84 -2.17 -18.56
N THR A 182 9.34 -3.17 -19.30
CA THR A 182 10.48 -4.01 -18.86
C THR A 182 11.77 -3.22 -18.74
N VAL A 183 12.08 -2.35 -19.68
CA VAL A 183 13.24 -1.46 -19.61
C VAL A 183 13.16 -0.57 -18.36
N GLY A 184 12.00 0.04 -18.12
CA GLY A 184 11.75 0.81 -16.91
C GLY A 184 11.99 -0.02 -15.63
N PHE A 185 11.51 -1.28 -15.61
CA PHE A 185 11.69 -2.19 -14.47
C PHE A 185 13.16 -2.55 -14.20
N ILE A 186 13.97 -2.72 -15.22
CA ILE A 186 15.41 -3.08 -15.10
C ILE A 186 16.23 -1.88 -14.60
N MET A 187 15.82 -0.64 -14.90
CA MET A 187 16.59 0.57 -14.55
C MET A 187 17.02 0.66 -13.08
N PRO A 188 16.14 0.48 -12.07
CA PRO A 188 16.54 0.56 -10.67
C PRO A 188 17.63 -0.47 -10.30
N PHE A 189 17.54 -1.68 -10.84
CA PHE A 189 18.54 -2.74 -10.61
C PHE A 189 19.87 -2.37 -11.25
N TYR A 190 19.87 -1.75 -12.43
CA TYR A 190 21.07 -1.25 -13.07
C TYR A 190 21.79 -0.20 -12.20
N PHE A 191 21.03 0.80 -11.70
CA PHE A 191 21.61 1.82 -10.82
C PHE A 191 22.12 1.24 -9.50
N LEU A 192 21.43 0.26 -8.96
CA LEU A 192 21.85 -0.43 -7.75
C LEU A 192 23.15 -1.21 -7.98
N PHE A 193 23.21 -1.97 -9.07
CA PHE A 193 24.40 -2.71 -9.48
C PHE A 193 25.60 -1.77 -9.68
N ALA A 194 25.41 -0.69 -10.42
CA ALA A 194 26.47 0.31 -10.66
C ALA A 194 26.94 0.95 -9.34
N GLY A 195 26.04 1.28 -8.44
CA GLY A 195 26.37 1.84 -7.13
C GLY A 195 27.17 0.87 -6.24
N LEU A 196 26.79 -0.42 -6.21
CA LEU A 196 27.52 -1.45 -5.46
C LEU A 196 28.89 -1.75 -6.07
N TYR A 197 28.99 -1.71 -7.39
CA TYR A 197 30.25 -1.88 -8.09
C TYR A 197 31.24 -0.75 -7.73
N LEU A 198 30.81 0.50 -7.77
CA LEU A 198 31.66 1.66 -7.45
C LEU A 198 32.08 1.71 -5.97
N THR A 199 31.35 1.03 -5.07
CA THR A 199 31.71 0.95 -3.64
C THR A 199 32.46 -0.31 -3.26
N ASP A 200 32.88 -1.14 -4.22
CA ASP A 200 33.56 -2.45 -4.01
C ASP A 200 32.77 -3.42 -3.09
N GLN A 201 31.43 -3.24 -2.99
CA GLN A 201 30.53 -4.04 -2.16
C GLN A 201 29.70 -5.04 -2.97
N LEU A 202 30.14 -5.38 -4.18
CA LEU A 202 29.39 -6.20 -5.12
C LEU A 202 29.41 -7.66 -4.68
N LYS A 203 28.34 -8.07 -3.96
CA LYS A 203 28.04 -9.48 -3.71
C LYS A 203 26.75 -9.83 -4.45
N PHE A 204 26.80 -10.77 -5.39
CA PHE A 204 25.63 -11.12 -6.20
C PHE A 204 24.44 -11.60 -5.34
N GLN A 205 24.70 -12.28 -4.23
CA GLN A 205 23.71 -12.72 -3.25
C GLN A 205 23.01 -11.56 -2.52
N SER A 206 23.62 -10.37 -2.44
CA SER A 206 23.00 -9.21 -1.81
C SER A 206 21.97 -8.51 -2.72
N ILE A 207 22.07 -8.68 -4.03
CA ILE A 207 21.14 -8.08 -5.01
C ILE A 207 19.88 -8.93 -5.12
N PHE A 208 20.04 -10.25 -5.15
CA PHE A 208 18.95 -11.23 -5.24
C PHE A 208 19.07 -12.23 -4.08
N PRO A 209 18.63 -11.86 -2.87
CA PRO A 209 18.59 -12.82 -1.77
C PRO A 209 17.75 -14.02 -2.18
N ALA A 210 18.22 -15.22 -1.82
CA ALA A 210 17.51 -16.45 -2.13
C ALA A 210 16.09 -16.40 -1.53
N ILE A 211 15.09 -16.79 -2.32
CA ILE A 211 13.72 -16.95 -1.83
C ILE A 211 13.71 -18.21 -0.97
N ILE A 212 13.85 -18.05 0.33
CA ILE A 212 13.73 -19.16 1.28
C ILE A 212 12.25 -19.33 1.59
N LEU A 213 11.63 -20.33 0.99
CA LEU A 213 10.24 -20.72 1.28
C LEU A 213 10.19 -21.43 2.64
N ASN A 214 10.07 -20.66 3.70
CA ASN A 214 9.86 -21.19 5.04
C ASN A 214 8.36 -21.19 5.35
N PHE A 215 7.76 -22.38 5.35
CA PHE A 215 6.34 -22.59 5.67
C PHE A 215 6.07 -22.76 7.18
N SER A 216 6.96 -22.27 8.04
CA SER A 216 6.69 -22.27 9.47
C SER A 216 5.56 -21.29 9.79
N MET A 217 4.53 -21.75 10.46
CA MET A 217 3.42 -20.90 10.90
C MET A 217 3.94 -19.81 11.84
N PRO A 218 3.68 -18.53 11.56
CA PRO A 218 4.13 -17.44 12.43
C PRO A 218 3.41 -17.53 13.78
N GLN A 219 4.17 -17.49 14.88
CA GLN A 219 3.60 -17.37 16.22
C GLN A 219 3.10 -15.94 16.44
N LEU A 220 1.86 -15.67 16.04
CA LEU A 220 1.21 -14.39 16.18
C LEU A 220 0.27 -14.40 17.39
N SER A 221 0.20 -13.29 18.13
CA SER A 221 -0.83 -13.10 19.13
C SER A 221 -2.22 -13.12 18.48
N LEU A 222 -3.24 -13.51 19.22
CA LEU A 222 -4.62 -13.59 18.73
C LEU A 222 -5.10 -12.27 18.12
N LEU A 223 -4.71 -11.13 18.72
CA LEU A 223 -5.01 -9.80 18.22
C LEU A 223 -4.42 -9.52 16.83
N LYS A 224 -3.21 -9.99 16.56
CA LYS A 224 -2.58 -9.86 15.23
C LYS A 224 -3.30 -10.71 14.19
N TRP A 225 -3.80 -11.89 14.54
CA TRP A 225 -4.64 -12.70 13.66
C TRP A 225 -5.97 -12.03 13.34
N ILE A 226 -6.63 -11.43 14.34
CA ILE A 226 -7.88 -10.68 14.14
C ILE A 226 -7.65 -9.50 13.20
N SER A 227 -6.56 -8.74 13.38
CA SER A 227 -6.27 -7.59 12.53
C SER A 227 -6.03 -7.98 11.06
N LEU A 228 -5.31 -9.07 10.82
CA LEU A 228 -5.11 -9.63 9.49
C LEU A 228 -6.43 -10.12 8.88
N GLY A 229 -7.25 -10.80 9.68
CA GLY A 229 -8.60 -11.20 9.27
C GLY A 229 -9.45 -9.99 8.83
N CYS A 230 -9.39 -8.89 9.57
CA CYS A 230 -10.08 -7.65 9.19
C CYS A 230 -9.56 -7.09 7.85
N LEU A 231 -8.24 -7.08 7.61
CA LEU A 231 -7.65 -6.62 6.35
C LEU A 231 -8.06 -7.47 5.14
N LEU A 232 -8.39 -8.75 5.36
CA LEU A 232 -8.83 -9.66 4.30
C LEU A 232 -10.34 -9.63 4.12
N ILE A 233 -11.11 -9.66 5.19
CA ILE A 233 -12.56 -9.84 5.14
C ILE A 233 -13.29 -8.54 4.80
N LEU A 234 -12.91 -7.40 5.40
CA LEU A 234 -13.62 -6.14 5.18
C LEU A 234 -13.62 -5.67 3.71
N PRO A 235 -12.50 -5.74 2.95
CA PRO A 235 -12.50 -5.40 1.53
C PRO A 235 -13.40 -6.31 0.70
N LEU A 236 -13.43 -7.63 0.99
CA LEU A 236 -14.28 -8.58 0.30
C LEU A 236 -15.76 -8.29 0.53
N LEU A 237 -16.17 -8.08 1.79
CA LEU A 237 -17.54 -7.72 2.12
C LEU A 237 -17.96 -6.40 1.46
N SER A 238 -17.06 -5.45 1.37
CA SER A 238 -17.29 -4.19 0.65
C SER A 238 -17.54 -4.43 -0.83
N MET A 239 -16.75 -5.26 -1.49
CA MET A 239 -16.88 -5.54 -2.91
C MET A 239 -18.17 -6.28 -3.24
N ILE A 240 -18.60 -7.23 -2.41
CA ILE A 240 -19.88 -7.93 -2.58
C ILE A 240 -21.04 -6.92 -2.56
N LYS A 241 -21.05 -5.99 -1.60
CA LYS A 241 -22.08 -4.95 -1.52
C LYS A 241 -22.00 -3.87 -2.59
N ALA A 242 -20.79 -3.55 -3.04
CA ALA A 242 -20.58 -2.56 -4.09
C ALA A 242 -20.83 -3.13 -5.49
N GLY A 243 -20.85 -4.46 -5.66
CA GLY A 243 -20.97 -5.13 -6.95
C GLY A 243 -22.14 -4.64 -7.82
N ASP A 244 -23.34 -4.51 -7.25
CA ASP A 244 -24.53 -4.02 -7.95
C ASP A 244 -24.38 -2.58 -8.46
N LYS A 245 -23.67 -1.74 -7.72
CA LYS A 245 -23.39 -0.34 -8.10
C LYS A 245 -22.28 -0.26 -9.13
N LEU A 246 -21.22 -1.08 -8.97
CA LEU A 246 -20.08 -1.13 -9.90
C LEU A 246 -20.50 -1.49 -11.32
N GLY A 247 -21.52 -2.37 -11.48
CA GLY A 247 -22.09 -2.71 -12.79
C GLY A 247 -22.66 -1.52 -13.56
N LYS A 248 -23.12 -0.49 -12.85
CA LYS A 248 -23.72 0.75 -13.42
C LYS A 248 -22.70 1.87 -13.63
N MET A 249 -21.47 1.72 -13.13
CA MET A 249 -20.42 2.74 -13.25
C MET A 249 -19.73 2.72 -14.61
N VAL A 250 -19.03 3.81 -14.93
CA VAL A 250 -18.23 3.98 -16.13
C VAL A 250 -17.18 2.86 -16.24
N LEU A 251 -16.90 2.40 -17.46
CA LEU A 251 -15.98 1.30 -17.74
C LEU A 251 -14.59 1.50 -17.10
N GLN A 252 -14.08 2.74 -17.08
CA GLN A 252 -12.81 3.09 -16.45
C GLN A 252 -12.82 2.73 -14.94
N VAL A 253 -13.89 3.07 -14.24
CA VAL A 253 -14.03 2.80 -12.80
C VAL A 253 -14.08 1.30 -12.54
N ARG A 254 -14.84 0.53 -13.34
CA ARG A 254 -14.89 -0.93 -13.21
C ARG A 254 -13.51 -1.57 -13.41
N LYS A 255 -12.77 -1.14 -14.43
CA LYS A 255 -11.40 -1.61 -14.66
C LYS A 255 -10.45 -1.22 -13.53
N SER A 256 -10.58 -0.03 -12.94
CA SER A 256 -9.78 0.40 -11.79
C SER A 256 -10.01 -0.48 -10.56
N TYR A 257 -11.25 -0.89 -10.29
CA TYR A 257 -11.52 -1.85 -9.22
C TYR A 257 -10.99 -3.25 -9.53
N LEU A 258 -11.05 -3.71 -10.79
CA LEU A 258 -10.45 -5.00 -11.17
C LEU A 258 -8.94 -5.03 -10.93
N ILE A 259 -8.20 -3.98 -11.32
CA ILE A 259 -6.76 -3.93 -11.03
C ILE A 259 -6.45 -3.84 -9.55
N THR A 260 -7.34 -3.23 -8.76
CA THR A 260 -7.18 -3.20 -7.29
C THR A 260 -7.38 -4.60 -6.68
N ILE A 261 -8.35 -5.38 -7.17
CA ILE A 261 -8.56 -6.77 -6.76
C ILE A 261 -7.33 -7.61 -7.10
N VAL A 262 -6.78 -7.45 -8.32
CA VAL A 262 -5.56 -8.16 -8.74
C VAL A 262 -4.37 -7.77 -7.88
N LEU A 263 -4.23 -6.47 -7.51
CA LEU A 263 -3.22 -6.01 -6.56
C LEU A 263 -3.38 -6.68 -5.19
N TRP A 264 -4.61 -6.73 -4.68
CA TRP A 264 -4.92 -7.33 -3.39
C TRP A 264 -4.56 -8.81 -3.35
N LEU A 265 -4.92 -9.57 -4.40
CA LEU A 265 -4.52 -10.98 -4.55
C LEU A 265 -2.99 -11.14 -4.65
N ASN A 266 -2.33 -10.26 -5.38
CA ASN A 266 -0.88 -10.24 -5.50
C ASN A 266 -0.19 -9.96 -4.15
N CYS A 267 -0.70 -9.01 -3.36
CA CYS A 267 -0.18 -8.76 -2.00
C CYS A 267 -0.37 -9.97 -1.07
N ILE A 268 -1.50 -10.67 -1.17
CA ILE A 268 -1.72 -11.93 -0.43
C ILE A 268 -0.68 -12.98 -0.84
N LEU A 269 -0.42 -13.14 -2.14
CA LEU A 269 0.59 -14.06 -2.63
C LEU A 269 1.99 -13.72 -2.08
N ILE A 270 2.36 -12.43 -2.06
CA ILE A 270 3.64 -11.97 -1.47
C ILE A 270 3.73 -12.34 0.01
N LEU A 271 2.64 -12.20 0.75
CA LEU A 271 2.59 -12.57 2.16
C LEU A 271 2.78 -14.08 2.37
N PHE A 272 2.18 -14.92 1.53
CA PHE A 272 2.32 -16.37 1.61
C PHE A 272 3.74 -16.86 1.26
N LEU A 273 4.46 -16.18 0.37
CA LEU A 273 5.83 -16.54 0.03
C LEU A 273 6.81 -16.36 1.20
N HIS A 274 6.48 -15.55 2.19
CA HIS A 274 7.35 -15.26 3.33
C HIS A 274 6.57 -15.24 4.65
N LEU A 275 6.16 -16.40 5.10
CA LEU A 275 5.37 -16.55 6.33
C LEU A 275 6.10 -16.04 7.59
N ASN A 276 7.43 -16.17 7.66
CA ASN A 276 8.22 -15.72 8.83
C ASN A 276 8.24 -14.18 9.01
N GLY A 277 8.07 -13.41 7.94
CA GLY A 277 7.97 -11.93 7.98
C GLY A 277 6.56 -11.39 7.71
N PHE A 278 5.53 -12.23 7.85
CA PHE A 278 4.15 -11.93 7.49
C PHE A 278 3.63 -10.62 8.11
N HIS A 279 3.84 -10.46 9.42
CA HIS A 279 3.38 -9.28 10.14
C HIS A 279 4.10 -7.98 9.76
N GLN A 280 5.36 -8.07 9.28
CA GLN A 280 6.11 -6.90 8.82
C GLN A 280 5.62 -6.41 7.45
N ARG A 281 5.14 -7.34 6.61
CA ARG A 281 4.70 -7.06 5.23
C ARG A 281 3.19 -6.84 5.11
N ALA A 282 2.44 -7.01 6.19
CA ALA A 282 0.99 -6.79 6.20
C ALA A 282 0.60 -5.37 5.74
N GLY A 283 1.49 -4.39 5.90
CA GLY A 283 1.33 -3.03 5.41
C GLY A 283 1.11 -2.91 3.90
N LEU A 284 1.56 -3.88 3.08
CA LEU A 284 1.32 -3.90 1.64
C LEU A 284 -0.16 -4.04 1.28
N LEU A 285 -0.95 -4.70 2.14
CA LEU A 285 -2.38 -4.86 1.93
C LEU A 285 -3.17 -3.56 2.16
N LEU A 286 -2.58 -2.54 2.80
CA LEU A 286 -3.29 -1.32 3.16
C LEU A 286 -3.87 -0.60 1.95
N VAL A 287 -3.06 -0.36 0.92
CA VAL A 287 -3.49 0.38 -0.27
C VAL A 287 -4.65 -0.31 -0.98
N PRO A 288 -4.54 -1.58 -1.43
CA PRO A 288 -5.66 -2.22 -2.11
C PRO A 288 -6.88 -2.41 -1.20
N SER A 289 -6.66 -2.74 0.08
CA SER A 289 -7.77 -2.92 1.02
C SER A 289 -8.51 -1.61 1.29
N ALA A 290 -7.80 -0.48 1.40
CA ALA A 290 -8.43 0.83 1.60
C ALA A 290 -9.27 1.26 0.39
N ILE A 291 -8.77 1.05 -0.83
CA ILE A 291 -9.51 1.36 -2.06
C ILE A 291 -10.78 0.50 -2.16
N MET A 292 -10.66 -0.80 -1.85
CA MET A 292 -11.79 -1.73 -1.89
C MET A 292 -12.80 -1.47 -0.76
N PHE A 293 -12.33 -1.03 0.42
CA PHE A 293 -13.19 -0.80 1.59
C PHE A 293 -13.92 0.55 1.54
N ALA A 294 -13.38 1.55 0.86
CA ALA A 294 -13.98 2.88 0.78
C ALA A 294 -15.45 2.89 0.27
N PRO A 295 -15.87 2.12 -0.77
CA PRO A 295 -17.25 2.08 -1.23
C PRO A 295 -18.25 1.55 -0.20
N PHE A 296 -17.77 0.79 0.79
CA PHE A 296 -18.61 0.26 1.86
C PHE A 296 -19.37 1.36 2.59
N PHE A 297 -18.69 2.46 2.93
CA PHE A 297 -19.31 3.60 3.62
C PHE A 297 -20.36 4.32 2.78
N GLY A 298 -20.27 4.23 1.45
CA GLY A 298 -21.27 4.77 0.52
C GLY A 298 -22.44 3.84 0.22
N SER A 299 -22.33 2.55 0.56
CA SER A 299 -23.35 1.53 0.19
C SER A 299 -24.56 1.47 1.11
N PHE A 300 -24.44 1.97 2.34
CA PHE A 300 -25.53 1.92 3.33
C PHE A 300 -26.46 3.12 3.23
N LYS A 301 -27.77 2.85 3.22
CA LYS A 301 -28.80 3.88 3.34
C LYS A 301 -28.85 4.45 4.77
N ARG A 302 -28.56 3.63 5.78
CA ARG A 302 -28.62 3.99 7.21
C ARG A 302 -27.21 4.23 7.74
N GLU A 303 -26.94 5.41 8.28
CA GLU A 303 -25.60 5.86 8.70
C GLU A 303 -25.09 5.22 10.00
N TYR A 304 -25.95 4.58 10.79
CA TYR A 304 -25.50 4.00 12.06
C TYR A 304 -24.64 2.74 11.87
N ILE A 305 -24.86 1.94 10.81
CA ILE A 305 -24.06 0.74 10.55
C ILE A 305 -22.58 1.10 10.26
N PRO A 306 -22.28 1.98 9.28
CA PRO A 306 -20.88 2.39 9.07
C PRO A 306 -20.28 3.12 10.27
N ASN A 307 -21.05 3.90 11.05
CA ASN A 307 -20.53 4.54 12.25
C ASN A 307 -20.16 3.52 13.33
N LEU A 308 -20.95 2.46 13.51
CA LEU A 308 -20.65 1.38 14.45
C LEU A 308 -19.34 0.66 14.07
N ILE A 309 -19.14 0.40 12.79
CA ILE A 309 -17.91 -0.24 12.28
C ILE A 309 -16.71 0.65 12.53
N ILE A 310 -16.80 1.96 12.30
CA ILE A 310 -15.71 2.91 12.60
C ILE A 310 -15.34 2.83 14.09
N ILE A 311 -16.34 2.87 14.99
CA ILE A 311 -16.10 2.81 16.43
C ILE A 311 -15.45 1.47 16.81
N LEU A 312 -15.94 0.35 16.28
CA LEU A 312 -15.37 -0.98 16.52
C LEU A 312 -13.89 -1.05 16.07
N LEU A 313 -13.56 -0.50 14.90
CA LEU A 313 -12.19 -0.49 14.38
C LEU A 313 -11.27 0.40 15.23
N ILE A 314 -11.77 1.55 15.73
CA ILE A 314 -11.01 2.41 16.64
C ILE A 314 -10.77 1.71 17.97
N ILE A 315 -11.79 1.06 18.53
CA ILE A 315 -11.65 0.29 19.79
C ILE A 315 -10.63 -0.86 19.57
N ALA A 316 -10.73 -1.60 18.48
CA ALA A 316 -9.78 -2.66 18.16
C ALA A 316 -8.35 -2.15 18.00
N ALA A 317 -8.15 -0.93 17.49
CA ALA A 317 -6.85 -0.28 17.37
C ALA A 317 -6.27 0.15 18.71
N LEU A 318 -7.12 0.57 19.68
CA LEU A 318 -6.69 1.01 21.01
C LEU A 318 -6.41 -0.14 21.99
N ILE A 319 -7.12 -1.28 21.86
CA ILE A 319 -6.91 -2.48 22.72
C ILE A 319 -5.64 -3.23 22.33
N ARG A 320 -5.13 -3.03 21.15
CA ARG A 320 -3.97 -3.70 20.59
C ARG A 320 -2.64 -3.12 21.11
#